data_aec9bcc04fc57dfc4dba31dace92eafe
#
_entry.id   aec9bcc04fc57dfc4dba31dace92eafe
#
_cell.length_a   1.000
_cell.length_b   1.000
_cell.length_c   1.000
_cell.angle_alpha   90.00
_cell.angle_beta   90.00
_cell.angle_gamma   90.00
#
_symmetry.space_group_name_H-M   'P 1'
#
loop_
_entity.id
_entity.type
_entity.pdbx_description
1 polymer ?
#
loop_
_entity_poly.entity_id
_entity_poly.type
_entity_poly.pdbx_seq_one_letter_code
_entity_poly.pdbx_strand_id
1 'polypeptide(L)'
;MNRPLRHIAIFCGLLVLALLLRANWLQHVDRQELAQHERNARVRFERFSTPRGDIIVGGKAITGSKETESRDYAFRRTSKEGPMYAPVTGYASQSRGTSLLERTYDSVLSGQDDRFAFRHAKDILTGQPRRGGDVITTIDAKAQKAGYKGLTDLGARGAVVALDPRTGKVLALVSTPSYNPEVFAGISFKESDRFTALEKKKDKPLANRPL
;
A
#
# COMPACT_ATOMS: atom_id res chain seq x y z
N MET A 1 39.11 -9.03 49.02
CA MET A 1 38.58 -9.96 47.99
C MET A 1 37.47 -9.40 47.14
N ASN A 2 36.82 -8.27 47.42
CA ASN A 2 35.62 -7.82 46.69
C ASN A 2 35.87 -6.80 45.55
N ARG A 3 37.10 -6.27 45.37
CA ARG A 3 37.39 -5.30 44.30
C ARG A 3 37.23 -5.86 42.87
N PRO A 4 37.77 -7.05 42.52
CA PRO A 4 37.63 -7.59 41.19
C PRO A 4 36.16 -7.95 40.86
N LEU A 5 35.41 -8.48 41.81
CA LEU A 5 33.99 -8.78 41.68
C LEU A 5 33.17 -7.51 41.39
N ARG A 6 33.48 -6.40 42.05
CA ARG A 6 32.82 -5.11 41.79
C ARG A 6 33.10 -4.57 40.40
N HIS A 7 34.30 -4.72 39.87
CA HIS A 7 34.64 -4.29 38.49
C HIS A 7 33.89 -5.13 37.46
N ILE A 8 33.82 -6.44 37.68
CA ILE A 8 33.04 -7.34 36.80
C ILE A 8 31.55 -6.97 36.83
N ALA A 9 30.99 -6.74 38.01
CA ALA A 9 29.57 -6.34 38.12
C ALA A 9 29.29 -5.01 37.43
N ILE A 10 30.17 -4.00 37.57
CA ILE A 10 30.04 -2.73 36.89
C ILE A 10 30.16 -2.92 35.38
N PHE A 11 31.11 -3.72 34.89
CA PHE A 11 31.26 -4.01 33.47
C PHE A 11 30.03 -4.69 32.87
N CYS A 12 29.51 -5.72 33.57
CA CYS A 12 28.26 -6.36 33.15
C CYS A 12 27.05 -5.40 33.13
N GLY A 13 26.98 -4.52 34.15
CA GLY A 13 25.95 -3.48 34.22
C GLY A 13 26.03 -2.51 33.03
N LEU A 14 27.23 -2.07 32.65
CA LEU A 14 27.46 -1.22 31.49
C LEU A 14 27.07 -1.91 30.16
N LEU A 15 27.38 -3.21 30.02
CA LEU A 15 26.96 -3.99 28.84
C LEU A 15 25.46 -4.09 28.75
N VAL A 16 24.76 -4.39 29.84
CA VAL A 16 23.30 -4.42 29.88
C VAL A 16 22.69 -3.06 29.52
N LEU A 17 23.26 -1.98 30.10
CA LEU A 17 22.82 -0.62 29.78
C LEU A 17 23.02 -0.29 28.30
N ALA A 18 24.16 -0.64 27.72
CA ALA A 18 24.43 -0.45 26.29
C ALA A 18 23.44 -1.21 25.41
N LEU A 19 23.09 -2.45 25.78
CA LEU A 19 22.06 -3.23 25.07
C LEU A 19 20.67 -2.59 25.18
N LEU A 20 20.29 -2.10 26.34
CA LEU A 20 19.01 -1.41 26.53
C LEU A 20 18.94 -0.11 25.73
N LEU A 21 20.01 0.68 25.71
CA LEU A 21 20.11 1.89 24.90
C LEU A 21 20.01 1.55 23.41
N ARG A 22 20.69 0.50 22.95
CA ARG A 22 20.62 0.06 21.56
C ARG A 22 19.23 -0.46 21.19
N ALA A 23 18.60 -1.23 22.06
CA ALA A 23 17.23 -1.73 21.85
C ALA A 23 16.22 -0.58 21.74
N ASN A 24 16.36 0.42 22.61
CA ASN A 24 15.51 1.61 22.62
C ASN A 24 15.72 2.45 21.35
N TRP A 25 16.97 2.61 20.90
CA TRP A 25 17.30 3.27 19.64
C TRP A 25 16.65 2.58 18.46
N LEU A 26 16.78 1.26 18.33
CA LEU A 26 16.16 0.45 17.27
C LEU A 26 14.63 0.60 17.25
N GLN A 27 14.02 0.67 18.43
CA GLN A 27 12.56 0.81 18.53
C GLN A 27 12.05 2.21 18.16
N HIS A 28 12.84 3.27 18.39
CA HIS A 28 12.39 4.65 18.16
C HIS A 28 12.85 5.22 16.82
N VAL A 29 14.12 4.99 16.45
CA VAL A 29 14.73 5.61 15.27
C VAL A 29 14.54 4.72 14.02
N ASP A 30 14.86 3.44 14.14
CA ASP A 30 14.87 2.52 13.00
C ASP A 30 13.51 1.83 12.78
N ARG A 31 12.50 2.15 13.59
CA ARG A 31 11.16 1.49 13.53
C ARG A 31 10.53 1.59 12.15
N GLN A 32 10.58 2.77 11.53
CA GLN A 32 9.93 2.98 10.22
C GLN A 32 10.69 2.26 9.10
N GLU A 33 12.02 2.29 9.14
CA GLU A 33 12.86 1.59 8.17
C GLU A 33 12.71 0.07 8.28
N LEU A 34 12.72 -0.47 9.51
CA LEU A 34 12.52 -1.90 9.78
C LEU A 34 11.09 -2.35 9.42
N ALA A 35 10.09 -1.50 9.63
CA ALA A 35 8.71 -1.77 9.24
C ALA A 35 8.52 -1.77 7.73
N GLN A 36 9.25 -0.92 6.99
CA GLN A 36 9.17 -0.85 5.53
C GLN A 36 10.11 -1.83 4.82
N HIS A 37 10.94 -2.55 5.58
CA HIS A 37 11.90 -3.48 5.00
C HIS A 37 11.19 -4.61 4.23
N GLU A 38 11.58 -4.83 2.97
CA GLU A 38 10.94 -5.80 2.05
C GLU A 38 10.86 -7.23 2.62
N ARG A 39 11.78 -7.60 3.49
CA ARG A 39 11.82 -8.91 4.15
C ARG A 39 10.93 -9.02 5.39
N ASN A 40 10.30 -7.93 5.82
CA ASN A 40 9.42 -7.95 7.00
C ASN A 40 8.03 -8.50 6.65
N ALA A 41 7.92 -9.83 6.63
CA ALA A 41 6.67 -10.52 6.34
C ALA A 41 5.56 -10.15 7.34
N ARG A 42 5.89 -9.96 8.64
CA ARG A 42 4.90 -9.66 9.68
C ARG A 42 4.13 -8.37 9.40
N VAL A 43 4.81 -7.32 8.98
CA VAL A 43 4.16 -6.04 8.64
C VAL A 43 3.27 -6.18 7.40
N ARG A 44 3.68 -7.02 6.44
CA ARG A 44 2.84 -7.32 5.27
C ARG A 44 1.55 -8.05 5.67
N PHE A 45 1.64 -9.03 6.56
CA PHE A 45 0.46 -9.75 7.08
C PHE A 45 -0.50 -8.79 7.79
N GLU A 46 0.02 -7.93 8.65
CA GLU A 46 -0.77 -6.97 9.41
C GLU A 46 -1.54 -5.99 8.49
N ARG A 47 -0.95 -5.54 7.39
CA ARG A 47 -1.59 -4.64 6.41
C ARG A 47 -2.83 -5.21 5.72
N PHE A 48 -2.94 -6.53 5.66
CA PHE A 48 -4.05 -7.25 5.03
C PHE A 48 -4.87 -8.07 6.04
N SER A 49 -4.64 -7.89 7.34
CA SER A 49 -5.44 -8.52 8.41
C SER A 49 -6.76 -7.80 8.64
N THR A 50 -6.84 -6.54 8.22
CA THR A 50 -8.05 -5.70 8.31
C THR A 50 -8.46 -5.19 6.92
N PRO A 51 -9.76 -4.86 6.71
CA PRO A 51 -10.20 -4.26 5.46
C PRO A 51 -9.47 -2.94 5.22
N ARG A 52 -8.77 -2.82 4.09
CA ARG A 52 -8.15 -1.56 3.67
C ARG A 52 -9.23 -0.54 3.33
N GLY A 53 -8.97 0.73 3.61
CA GLY A 53 -9.79 1.84 3.16
C GLY A 53 -9.88 1.91 1.64
N ASP A 54 -10.86 2.60 1.13
CA ASP A 54 -11.12 2.69 -0.30
C ASP A 54 -10.47 3.93 -0.95
N ILE A 55 -10.08 3.79 -2.21
CA ILE A 55 -9.73 4.93 -3.06
C ILE A 55 -11.01 5.36 -3.77
N ILE A 56 -11.34 6.65 -3.62
CA ILE A 56 -12.61 7.24 -4.05
C ILE A 56 -12.38 8.19 -5.21
N VAL A 57 -13.13 8.01 -6.29
CA VAL A 57 -13.16 8.88 -7.48
C VAL A 57 -14.58 9.35 -7.69
N GLY A 58 -14.79 10.67 -7.74
CA GLY A 58 -16.12 11.25 -7.96
C GLY A 58 -17.18 10.74 -6.97
N GLY A 59 -16.82 10.55 -5.71
CA GLY A 59 -17.70 10.05 -4.65
C GLY A 59 -17.99 8.54 -4.69
N LYS A 60 -17.36 7.79 -5.60
CA LYS A 60 -17.53 6.33 -5.72
C LYS A 60 -16.24 5.60 -5.39
N ALA A 61 -16.34 4.55 -4.58
CA ALA A 61 -15.21 3.67 -4.30
C ALA A 61 -14.85 2.85 -5.56
N ILE A 62 -13.61 3.04 -6.04
CA ILE A 62 -13.04 2.31 -7.18
C ILE A 62 -12.19 1.12 -6.75
N THR A 63 -11.87 1.05 -5.48
CA THR A 63 -11.21 -0.10 -4.85
C THR A 63 -12.08 -0.63 -3.71
N GLY A 64 -11.76 -1.82 -3.22
CA GLY A 64 -12.46 -2.47 -2.12
C GLY A 64 -11.60 -3.51 -1.45
N SER A 65 -12.13 -4.17 -0.42
CA SER A 65 -11.52 -5.30 0.26
C SER A 65 -12.51 -6.45 0.33
N LYS A 66 -12.06 -7.66 -0.02
CA LYS A 66 -12.86 -8.88 0.05
C LYS A 66 -12.20 -9.86 1.01
N GLU A 67 -12.98 -10.47 1.88
CA GLU A 67 -12.52 -11.53 2.77
C GLU A 67 -11.98 -12.74 2.00
N THR A 68 -10.99 -13.39 2.58
CA THR A 68 -10.37 -14.61 2.08
C THR A 68 -10.39 -15.67 3.16
N GLU A 69 -10.36 -16.93 2.77
CA GLU A 69 -10.29 -18.06 3.69
C GLU A 69 -8.89 -18.31 4.28
N SER A 70 -7.92 -17.46 3.93
CA SER A 70 -6.54 -17.59 4.40
C SER A 70 -6.40 -17.05 5.82
N ARG A 71 -5.71 -17.81 6.69
CA ARG A 71 -5.38 -17.38 8.05
C ARG A 71 -4.37 -16.22 8.07
N ASP A 72 -3.48 -16.13 7.09
CA ASP A 72 -2.39 -15.16 7.06
C ASP A 72 -2.83 -13.82 6.47
N TYR A 73 -3.86 -13.84 5.60
CA TYR A 73 -4.40 -12.66 4.93
C TYR A 73 -5.92 -12.72 4.93
N ALA A 74 -6.53 -12.05 5.90
CA ALA A 74 -7.98 -12.04 6.03
C ALA A 74 -8.67 -11.33 4.85
N PHE A 75 -7.99 -10.36 4.23
CA PHE A 75 -8.56 -9.55 3.15
C PHE A 75 -7.64 -9.46 1.95
N ARG A 76 -8.23 -9.47 0.76
CA ARG A 76 -7.56 -9.13 -0.50
C ARG A 76 -8.13 -7.86 -1.11
N ARG A 77 -7.30 -7.13 -1.82
CA ARG A 77 -7.70 -5.92 -2.53
C ARG A 77 -8.51 -6.25 -3.77
N THR A 78 -9.61 -5.52 -4.00
CA THR A 78 -10.41 -5.58 -5.22
C THR A 78 -10.39 -4.25 -5.94
N SER A 79 -10.59 -4.25 -7.26
CA SER A 79 -10.58 -3.06 -8.10
C SER A 79 -11.75 -3.07 -9.07
N LYS A 80 -12.55 -2.00 -9.05
CA LYS A 80 -13.58 -1.76 -10.05
C LYS A 80 -12.94 -1.06 -11.25
N GLU A 81 -13.25 -1.51 -12.48
CA GLU A 81 -12.67 -0.95 -13.70
C GLU A 81 -11.13 -0.85 -13.64
N GLY A 82 -10.49 -1.89 -13.04
CA GLY A 82 -9.07 -1.90 -12.70
C GLY A 82 -8.13 -1.35 -13.77
N PRO A 83 -8.21 -1.77 -15.05
CA PRO A 83 -7.31 -1.27 -16.09
C PRO A 83 -7.40 0.24 -16.31
N MET A 84 -8.57 0.85 -16.14
CA MET A 84 -8.76 2.28 -16.30
C MET A 84 -8.12 3.10 -15.18
N TYR A 85 -8.16 2.57 -13.94
CA TYR A 85 -7.66 3.28 -12.77
C TYR A 85 -6.28 2.81 -12.29
N ALA A 86 -5.71 1.74 -12.82
CA ALA A 86 -4.39 1.24 -12.44
C ALA A 86 -3.28 2.30 -12.49
N PRO A 87 -3.23 3.22 -13.48
CA PRO A 87 -2.24 4.28 -13.52
C PRO A 87 -2.32 5.26 -12.35
N VAL A 88 -3.49 5.37 -11.71
CA VAL A 88 -3.75 6.20 -10.53
C VAL A 88 -3.56 5.41 -9.25
N THR A 89 -4.29 4.30 -9.09
CA THR A 89 -4.33 3.52 -7.85
C THR A 89 -3.06 2.73 -7.60
N GLY A 90 -2.45 2.20 -8.66
CA GLY A 90 -1.46 1.16 -8.54
C GLY A 90 -2.10 -0.18 -8.17
N TYR A 91 -1.33 -1.03 -7.54
CA TYR A 91 -1.76 -2.33 -7.01
C TYR A 91 -1.39 -2.46 -5.53
N ALA A 92 -2.12 -3.32 -4.82
CA ALA A 92 -1.78 -3.79 -3.48
C ALA A 92 -1.73 -5.32 -3.49
N SER A 93 -0.52 -5.84 -3.39
CA SER A 93 -0.20 -7.26 -3.44
C SER A 93 0.39 -7.73 -2.13
N GLN A 94 -0.09 -8.84 -1.62
CA GLN A 94 0.45 -9.47 -0.41
C GLN A 94 1.87 -9.99 -0.62
N SER A 95 2.21 -10.38 -1.85
CA SER A 95 3.53 -10.93 -2.16
C SER A 95 4.55 -9.88 -2.62
N ARG A 96 4.09 -8.82 -3.34
CA ARG A 96 4.96 -7.83 -3.98
C ARG A 96 4.84 -6.42 -3.40
N GLY A 97 4.02 -6.23 -2.36
CA GLY A 97 3.81 -4.92 -1.75
C GLY A 97 2.84 -4.04 -2.54
N THR A 98 3.01 -2.74 -2.43
CA THR A 98 2.10 -1.73 -2.96
C THR A 98 2.80 -0.80 -3.95
N SER A 99 2.03 -0.16 -4.84
CA SER A 99 2.55 0.83 -5.80
C SER A 99 1.65 2.06 -5.90
N LEU A 100 2.17 3.16 -6.41
CA LEU A 100 1.45 4.43 -6.66
C LEU A 100 0.64 4.91 -5.43
N LEU A 101 -0.64 5.26 -5.56
CA LEU A 101 -1.48 5.72 -4.44
C LEU A 101 -1.61 4.67 -3.34
N GLU A 102 -1.70 3.39 -3.68
CA GLU A 102 -1.71 2.30 -2.68
C GLU A 102 -0.44 2.29 -1.83
N ARG A 103 0.72 2.70 -2.39
CA ARG A 103 1.99 2.83 -1.68
C ARG A 103 2.07 4.15 -0.91
N THR A 104 1.75 5.26 -1.57
CA THR A 104 1.89 6.60 -0.99
C THR A 104 1.00 6.78 0.24
N TYR A 105 -0.21 6.22 0.20
CA TYR A 105 -1.17 6.28 1.29
C TYR A 105 -1.34 4.94 2.02
N ASP A 106 -0.30 4.09 2.02
CA ASP A 106 -0.38 2.75 2.59
C ASP A 106 -0.74 2.76 4.08
N SER A 107 -0.15 3.68 4.87
CA SER A 107 -0.45 3.84 6.30
C SER A 107 -1.92 4.23 6.54
N VAL A 108 -2.45 5.13 5.72
CA VAL A 108 -3.86 5.56 5.79
C VAL A 108 -4.78 4.40 5.39
N LEU A 109 -4.54 3.81 4.21
CA LEU A 109 -5.37 2.75 3.67
C LEU A 109 -5.35 1.47 4.52
N SER A 110 -4.23 1.16 5.19
CA SER A 110 -4.14 0.03 6.12
C SER A 110 -4.63 0.35 7.53
N GLY A 111 -4.92 1.63 7.84
CA GLY A 111 -5.31 2.08 9.17
C GLY A 111 -4.16 2.16 10.17
N GLN A 112 -2.91 2.14 9.71
CA GLN A 112 -1.71 2.23 10.56
C GLN A 112 -1.25 3.68 10.81
N ASP A 113 -1.94 4.68 10.25
CA ASP A 113 -1.63 6.08 10.44
C ASP A 113 -1.94 6.51 11.89
N ASP A 114 -1.03 7.24 12.52
CA ASP A 114 -1.16 7.69 13.91
C ASP A 114 -2.42 8.54 14.15
N ARG A 115 -2.95 9.20 13.12
CA ARG A 115 -4.22 9.95 13.17
C ARG A 115 -5.42 9.07 13.52
N PHE A 116 -5.33 7.76 13.31
CA PHE A 116 -6.38 6.81 13.66
C PHE A 116 -6.23 6.20 15.06
N ALA A 117 -5.17 6.54 15.82
CA ALA A 117 -4.92 5.96 17.15
C ALA A 117 -6.10 6.12 18.10
N PHE A 118 -6.71 7.32 18.13
CA PHE A 118 -7.90 7.57 18.96
C PHE A 118 -9.14 6.81 18.47
N ARG A 119 -9.34 6.70 17.16
CA ARG A 119 -10.42 5.92 16.56
C ARG A 119 -10.24 4.44 16.87
N HIS A 120 -9.03 3.91 16.77
CA HIS A 120 -8.73 2.53 17.12
C HIS A 120 -8.97 2.21 18.60
N ALA A 121 -8.63 3.14 19.52
CA ALA A 121 -8.95 2.97 20.93
C ALA A 121 -10.47 2.88 21.15
N LYS A 122 -11.25 3.72 20.47
CA LYS A 122 -12.71 3.68 20.51
C LYS A 122 -13.26 2.38 19.91
N ASP A 123 -12.72 1.94 18.74
CA ASP A 123 -13.17 0.72 18.06
C ASP A 123 -12.95 -0.53 18.94
N ILE A 124 -11.82 -0.57 19.68
CA ILE A 124 -11.55 -1.63 20.67
C ILE A 124 -12.60 -1.63 21.80
N LEU A 125 -12.95 -0.44 22.33
CA LEU A 125 -13.94 -0.32 23.42
C LEU A 125 -15.36 -0.65 22.96
N THR A 126 -15.68 -0.36 21.69
CA THR A 126 -17.01 -0.59 21.12
C THR A 126 -17.16 -1.93 20.41
N GLY A 127 -16.09 -2.73 20.31
CA GLY A 127 -16.09 -4.00 19.57
C GLY A 127 -16.26 -3.87 18.06
N GLN A 128 -16.06 -2.67 17.50
CA GLN A 128 -16.18 -2.44 16.06
C GLN A 128 -14.96 -2.96 15.31
N PRO A 129 -15.14 -3.59 14.13
CA PRO A 129 -14.03 -4.07 13.34
C PRO A 129 -13.18 -2.88 12.84
N ARG A 130 -11.87 -2.99 13.00
CA ARG A 130 -10.93 -1.99 12.48
C ARG A 130 -10.99 -1.96 10.96
N ARG A 131 -10.97 -0.76 10.39
CA ARG A 131 -10.90 -0.52 8.94
C ARG A 131 -9.92 0.60 8.64
N GLY A 132 -9.25 0.54 7.50
CA GLY A 132 -8.42 1.61 6.99
C GLY A 132 -9.21 2.88 6.66
N GLY A 133 -8.50 4.00 6.53
CA GLY A 133 -9.06 5.28 6.08
C GLY A 133 -9.19 5.34 4.56
N ASP A 134 -10.22 6.03 4.08
CA ASP A 134 -10.45 6.23 2.66
C ASP A 134 -9.59 7.37 2.11
N VAL A 135 -9.19 7.27 0.83
CA VAL A 135 -8.43 8.29 0.10
C VAL A 135 -9.30 8.86 -1.02
N ILE A 136 -9.64 10.15 -0.91
CA ILE A 136 -10.42 10.85 -1.92
C ILE A 136 -9.45 11.48 -2.93
N THR A 137 -9.62 11.14 -4.21
CA THR A 137 -8.80 11.67 -5.30
C THR A 137 -9.45 12.89 -5.96
N THR A 138 -8.64 13.65 -6.71
CA THR A 138 -9.12 14.74 -7.55
C THR A 138 -9.53 14.30 -8.96
N ILE A 139 -9.40 13.01 -9.25
CA ILE A 139 -9.75 12.45 -10.56
C ILE A 139 -11.24 12.62 -10.84
N ASP A 140 -11.53 13.18 -12.00
CA ASP A 140 -12.90 13.23 -12.56
C ASP A 140 -13.19 11.94 -13.33
N ALA A 141 -14.23 11.21 -12.91
CA ALA A 141 -14.56 9.92 -13.49
C ALA A 141 -14.91 9.99 -14.99
N LYS A 142 -15.52 11.11 -15.43
CA LYS A 142 -15.88 11.30 -16.84
C LYS A 142 -14.63 11.57 -17.68
N ALA A 143 -13.76 12.44 -17.21
CA ALA A 143 -12.49 12.77 -17.89
C ALA A 143 -11.59 11.52 -17.97
N GLN A 144 -11.46 10.76 -16.89
CA GLN A 144 -10.69 9.51 -16.85
C GLN A 144 -11.24 8.49 -17.87
N LYS A 145 -12.55 8.29 -17.88
CA LYS A 145 -13.23 7.36 -18.80
C LYS A 145 -13.08 7.80 -20.26
N ALA A 146 -13.23 9.09 -20.55
CA ALA A 146 -13.07 9.62 -21.90
C ALA A 146 -11.62 9.42 -22.40
N GLY A 147 -10.62 9.74 -21.59
CA GLY A 147 -9.21 9.54 -21.94
C GLY A 147 -8.87 8.06 -22.14
N TYR A 148 -9.35 7.19 -21.25
CA TYR A 148 -9.10 5.75 -21.34
C TYR A 148 -9.76 5.16 -22.61
N LYS A 149 -11.03 5.52 -22.86
CA LYS A 149 -11.74 5.08 -24.06
C LYS A 149 -11.08 5.57 -25.33
N GLY A 150 -10.70 6.85 -25.41
CA GLY A 150 -10.04 7.42 -26.58
C GLY A 150 -8.76 6.68 -26.97
N LEU A 151 -7.90 6.35 -25.99
CA LEU A 151 -6.67 5.59 -26.27
C LEU A 151 -6.95 4.11 -26.61
N THR A 152 -7.94 3.49 -25.97
CA THR A 152 -8.31 2.08 -26.25
C THR A 152 -8.96 1.90 -27.60
N ASP A 153 -9.87 2.79 -27.99
CA ASP A 153 -10.56 2.73 -29.29
C ASP A 153 -9.56 2.91 -30.45
N LEU A 154 -8.50 3.71 -30.22
CA LEU A 154 -7.41 3.88 -31.19
C LEU A 154 -6.42 2.71 -31.20
N GLY A 155 -6.51 1.77 -30.24
CA GLY A 155 -5.48 0.75 -30.07
C GLY A 155 -4.08 1.30 -29.75
N ALA A 156 -4.01 2.55 -29.26
CA ALA A 156 -2.77 3.28 -29.13
C ALA A 156 -2.03 2.96 -27.82
N ARG A 157 -0.70 2.91 -27.93
CA ARG A 157 0.19 2.98 -26.76
C ARG A 157 0.43 4.44 -26.42
N GLY A 158 0.01 4.88 -25.25
CA GLY A 158 0.17 6.28 -24.88
C GLY A 158 -0.33 6.58 -23.49
N ALA A 159 -0.39 7.87 -23.20
CA ALA A 159 -0.91 8.42 -21.97
C ALA A 159 -1.80 9.64 -22.23
N VAL A 160 -2.75 9.86 -21.33
CA VAL A 160 -3.52 11.11 -21.27
C VAL A 160 -3.41 11.66 -19.86
N VAL A 161 -3.06 12.93 -19.74
CA VAL A 161 -3.07 13.67 -18.47
C VAL A 161 -3.92 14.91 -18.65
N ALA A 162 -4.88 15.10 -17.74
CA ALA A 162 -5.66 16.32 -17.65
C ALA A 162 -5.41 16.98 -16.30
N LEU A 163 -5.04 18.26 -16.34
CA LEU A 163 -4.74 19.08 -15.17
C LEU A 163 -5.64 20.31 -15.15
N ASP A 164 -6.08 20.71 -13.98
CA ASP A 164 -6.64 22.04 -13.75
C ASP A 164 -5.47 23.02 -13.51
N PRO A 165 -5.21 23.95 -14.43
CA PRO A 165 -4.05 24.85 -14.32
C PRO A 165 -4.15 25.83 -13.17
N ARG A 166 -5.35 26.10 -12.63
CA ARG A 166 -5.57 27.03 -11.53
C ARG A 166 -5.31 26.39 -10.16
N THR A 167 -5.62 25.10 -10.03
CA THR A 167 -5.56 24.40 -8.74
C THR A 167 -4.46 23.34 -8.67
N GLY A 168 -3.86 22.98 -9.82
CA GLY A 168 -2.91 21.88 -9.93
C GLY A 168 -3.54 20.49 -9.78
N LYS A 169 -4.87 20.40 -9.71
CA LYS A 169 -5.56 19.11 -9.57
C LYS A 169 -5.38 18.25 -10.80
N VAL A 170 -5.02 16.98 -10.60
CA VAL A 170 -5.04 15.97 -11.65
C VAL A 170 -6.46 15.48 -11.83
N LEU A 171 -7.06 15.73 -12.99
CA LEU A 171 -8.44 15.34 -13.33
C LEU A 171 -8.49 14.02 -14.07
N ALA A 172 -7.47 13.67 -14.85
CA ALA A 172 -7.31 12.38 -15.48
C ALA A 172 -5.84 11.99 -15.57
N LEU A 173 -5.58 10.69 -15.39
CA LEU A 173 -4.25 10.09 -15.54
C LEU A 173 -4.42 8.69 -16.13
N VAL A 174 -4.23 8.56 -17.43
CA VAL A 174 -4.45 7.33 -18.20
C VAL A 174 -3.16 6.84 -18.81
N SER A 175 -2.98 5.53 -18.81
CA SER A 175 -1.88 4.84 -19.51
C SER A 175 -2.43 3.62 -20.24
N THR A 176 -2.07 3.44 -21.51
CA THR A 176 -2.43 2.25 -22.30
C THR A 176 -1.20 1.67 -22.99
N PRO A 177 -1.11 0.34 -23.14
CA PRO A 177 -1.93 -0.65 -22.46
C PRO A 177 -1.76 -0.63 -20.94
N SER A 178 -2.78 -1.10 -20.24
CA SER A 178 -2.85 -1.13 -18.79
C SER A 178 -3.07 -2.57 -18.29
N TYR A 179 -3.23 -2.73 -16.99
CA TYR A 179 -3.41 -4.02 -16.32
C TYR A 179 -4.53 -3.96 -15.28
N ASN A 180 -5.10 -5.11 -14.92
CA ASN A 180 -6.02 -5.18 -13.80
C ASN A 180 -5.22 -5.39 -12.49
N PRO A 181 -5.24 -4.44 -11.53
CA PRO A 181 -4.52 -4.56 -10.26
C PRO A 181 -4.96 -5.78 -9.43
N GLU A 182 -6.21 -6.20 -9.56
CA GLU A 182 -6.78 -7.30 -8.79
C GLU A 182 -6.07 -8.65 -9.05
N VAL A 183 -5.46 -8.82 -10.23
CA VAL A 183 -4.73 -10.05 -10.56
C VAL A 183 -3.46 -10.25 -9.72
N PHE A 184 -3.01 -9.21 -9.01
CA PHE A 184 -1.86 -9.26 -8.11
C PHE A 184 -2.25 -9.37 -6.64
N ALA A 185 -3.54 -9.21 -6.33
CA ALA A 185 -4.07 -9.31 -4.98
C ALA A 185 -4.26 -10.78 -4.60
N GLY A 186 -3.25 -11.38 -3.98
CA GLY A 186 -3.25 -12.78 -3.55
C GLY A 186 -1.89 -13.20 -3.03
N ILE A 187 -1.82 -14.44 -2.55
CA ILE A 187 -0.63 -15.04 -1.91
C ILE A 187 -0.06 -16.21 -2.70
N SER A 188 -0.73 -16.64 -3.77
CA SER A 188 -0.27 -17.82 -4.51
C SER A 188 0.87 -17.47 -5.47
N PHE A 189 1.67 -18.48 -5.82
CA PHE A 189 2.70 -18.35 -6.85
C PHE A 189 2.12 -17.88 -8.19
N LYS A 190 0.85 -18.18 -8.46
CA LYS A 190 0.16 -17.76 -9.70
C LYS A 190 0.10 -16.25 -9.88
N GLU A 191 -0.07 -15.46 -8.80
CA GLU A 191 -0.05 -14.01 -8.89
C GLU A 191 1.35 -13.49 -9.20
N SER A 192 2.38 -14.10 -8.63
CA SER A 192 3.77 -13.77 -8.95
C SER A 192 4.10 -14.06 -10.42
N ASP A 193 3.65 -15.20 -10.94
CA ASP A 193 3.86 -15.59 -12.34
C ASP A 193 3.13 -14.65 -13.31
N ARG A 194 1.90 -14.23 -12.96
CA ARG A 194 1.14 -13.24 -13.73
C ARG A 194 1.84 -11.88 -13.80
N PHE A 195 2.41 -11.43 -12.69
CA PHE A 195 3.19 -10.19 -12.67
C PHE A 195 4.39 -10.30 -13.60
N THR A 196 5.19 -11.36 -13.46
CA THR A 196 6.36 -11.61 -14.29
C THR A 196 5.99 -11.74 -15.78
N ALA A 197 4.86 -12.36 -16.08
CA ALA A 197 4.34 -12.47 -17.45
C ALA A 197 3.97 -11.10 -18.03
N LEU A 198 3.36 -10.20 -17.22
CA LEU A 198 3.04 -8.83 -17.65
C LEU A 198 4.29 -7.97 -17.79
N GLU A 199 5.28 -8.14 -16.93
CA GLU A 199 6.56 -7.43 -16.99
C GLU A 199 7.35 -7.74 -18.27
N LYS A 200 7.33 -9.01 -18.70
CA LYS A 200 8.00 -9.47 -19.92
C LYS A 200 7.27 -9.11 -21.22
N LYS A 201 6.04 -8.60 -21.15
CA LYS A 201 5.30 -8.21 -22.36
C LYS A 201 5.98 -7.04 -23.05
N LYS A 202 6.11 -7.13 -24.39
CA LYS A 202 6.68 -6.07 -25.26
C LYS A 202 5.93 -4.74 -25.11
N ASP A 203 4.63 -4.80 -24.84
CA ASP A 203 3.76 -3.62 -24.70
C ASP A 203 3.92 -2.91 -23.35
N LYS A 204 4.67 -3.53 -22.39
CA LYS A 204 4.92 -3.01 -21.04
C LYS A 204 3.67 -2.44 -20.36
N PRO A 205 2.65 -3.27 -20.09
CA PRO A 205 1.39 -2.79 -19.51
C PRO A 205 1.54 -2.25 -18.08
N LEU A 206 2.61 -2.65 -17.37
CA LEU A 206 2.92 -2.15 -16.03
C LEU A 206 3.55 -0.76 -16.03
N ALA A 207 4.00 -0.27 -17.19
CA ALA A 207 4.61 1.05 -17.29
C ALA A 207 3.54 2.14 -17.13
N ASN A 208 3.76 3.02 -16.17
CA ASN A 208 2.95 4.21 -15.99
C ASN A 208 3.54 5.33 -16.86
N ARG A 209 3.01 5.47 -18.06
CA ARG A 209 3.57 6.36 -19.09
C ARG A 209 3.43 7.86 -18.81
N PRO A 210 2.42 8.31 -18.05
CA PRO A 210 2.30 9.72 -17.67
C PRO A 210 3.22 10.16 -16.52
N LEU A 211 3.92 9.24 -15.85
CA LEU A 211 4.82 9.55 -14.73
C LEU A 211 6.29 9.34 -15.07
#